data_190a018444cf27e8ced980cb0ebcb10a
#
_entry.id   190a018444cf27e8ced980cb0ebcb10a
#
_cell.length_a   1.000
_cell.length_b   1.000
_cell.length_c   1.000
_cell.angle_alpha   90.00
_cell.angle_beta   90.00
_cell.angle_gamma   90.00
#
_symmetry.space_group_name_H-M   'P 1'
#
loop_
_entity.id
_entity.type
_entity.pdbx_description
1 polymer ?
#
loop_
_entity_poly.entity_id
_entity_poly.type
_entity_poly.pdbx_seq_one_letter_code
_entity_poly.pdbx_strand_id
1 'polypeptide(L)'
;MQGQSNQPASLHLPEALHPLARFILASPGIQQALGAECQADGFIAALQRLVEPHGIAVDADCLRAVLRPDPLGLGRFAEAPVNIDRWPGPGWLPARSIPTGAEPAFDWLWFGSGDLNAPFFEDEVRRASALPLNWLLRMRTTLASLIGGHSQQAGPPLCGLIFHMSRCGSTLLTQMLRSTAGTVASSEPEPFDAVLRWIAAAGPDPADAGAAIRAMLAALGRRATQFPARHLVKLEVWHSLFLPELRAALPDVPWVYLHRDPVEVLVSQVSQPSMHIVPGALDEARLGLSGFDAESQIEFAAKVLGRCLQGAVEHWHLGKGLATDYREIRAGAAASAAAHFGIALDQSDVAAMADAARRDAKVPDQVFSSDSNRKQAEATPAIRAAAEQFIVPYYMTMTDN
;
A
#
# COMPACT_ATOMS: atom_id res chain seq x y z
N MET A 1 28.01 34.67 -1.46
CA MET A 1 26.81 34.57 -0.61
C MET A 1 25.71 35.35 -1.32
N GLN A 2 24.92 34.67 -2.14
CA GLN A 2 23.71 35.22 -2.72
C GLN A 2 22.59 34.33 -2.21
N GLY A 3 21.70 34.93 -1.40
CA GLY A 3 20.53 34.25 -0.86
C GLY A 3 19.62 33.82 -2.01
N GLN A 4 19.48 32.52 -2.22
CA GLN A 4 18.41 32.00 -3.02
C GLN A 4 17.11 32.31 -2.28
N SER A 5 16.35 33.28 -2.81
CA SER A 5 14.99 33.57 -2.42
C SER A 5 14.18 32.28 -2.63
N ASN A 6 13.77 31.67 -1.54
CA ASN A 6 12.80 30.60 -1.49
C ASN A 6 11.45 31.14 -2.01
N GLN A 7 11.26 31.19 -3.33
CA GLN A 7 9.93 31.45 -3.88
C GLN A 7 9.07 30.25 -3.55
N PRO A 8 7.97 30.42 -2.83
CA PRO A 8 7.06 29.32 -2.55
C PRO A 8 6.53 28.78 -3.90
N ALA A 9 6.65 27.49 -4.07
CA ALA A 9 6.09 26.78 -5.22
C ALA A 9 4.69 27.30 -5.53
N SER A 10 4.40 27.52 -6.80
CA SER A 10 3.10 28.00 -7.26
C SER A 10 2.01 27.02 -6.80
N LEU A 11 1.09 27.51 -5.97
CA LEU A 11 -0.09 26.75 -5.60
C LEU A 11 -0.96 26.57 -6.86
N HIS A 12 -1.50 25.38 -7.06
CA HIS A 12 -2.45 25.06 -8.15
C HIS A 12 -3.79 25.82 -8.01
N LEU A 13 -3.95 26.60 -6.95
CA LEU A 13 -5.15 27.31 -6.59
C LEU A 13 -5.15 28.73 -7.18
N PRO A 14 -6.35 29.33 -7.40
CA PRO A 14 -6.47 30.74 -7.65
C PRO A 14 -5.69 31.58 -6.63
N GLU A 15 -5.09 32.68 -7.08
CA GLU A 15 -4.19 33.52 -6.27
C GLU A 15 -4.85 34.01 -4.99
N ALA A 16 -6.16 34.29 -5.04
CA ALA A 16 -6.97 34.66 -3.88
C ALA A 16 -6.98 33.63 -2.75
N LEU A 17 -6.77 32.35 -3.05
CA LEU A 17 -6.75 31.25 -2.05
C LEU A 17 -5.34 30.93 -1.55
N HIS A 18 -4.29 31.49 -2.11
CA HIS A 18 -2.92 31.19 -1.69
C HIS A 18 -2.64 31.50 -0.22
N PRO A 19 -3.05 32.65 0.37
CA PRO A 19 -2.84 32.94 1.78
C PRO A 19 -3.55 31.92 2.68
N LEU A 20 -4.77 31.55 2.33
CA LEU A 20 -5.58 30.55 3.04
C LEU A 20 -4.91 29.19 3.02
N ALA A 21 -4.51 28.69 1.86
CA ALA A 21 -3.86 27.40 1.72
C ALA A 21 -2.54 27.33 2.48
N ARG A 22 -1.71 28.39 2.44
CA ARG A 22 -0.47 28.46 3.21
C ARG A 22 -0.73 28.40 4.72
N PHE A 23 -1.75 29.11 5.19
CA PHE A 23 -2.13 29.11 6.59
C PHE A 23 -2.57 27.70 7.04
N ILE A 24 -3.42 27.03 6.24
CA ILE A 24 -3.86 25.67 6.53
C ILE A 24 -2.67 24.69 6.51
N LEU A 25 -1.77 24.80 5.52
CA LEU A 25 -0.55 23.97 5.44
C LEU A 25 0.33 24.10 6.69
N ALA A 26 0.42 25.29 7.25
CA ALA A 26 1.19 25.58 8.47
C ALA A 26 0.48 25.19 9.78
N SER A 27 -0.79 24.78 9.71
CA SER A 27 -1.67 24.60 10.88
C SER A 27 -2.21 23.17 11.01
N PRO A 28 -1.44 22.18 11.56
CA PRO A 28 -1.87 20.79 11.66
C PRO A 28 -3.21 20.58 12.39
N GLY A 29 -3.49 21.40 13.43
CA GLY A 29 -4.77 21.31 14.15
C GLY A 29 -5.97 21.71 13.29
N ILE A 30 -5.80 22.69 12.40
CA ILE A 30 -6.83 23.08 11.43
C ILE A 30 -7.02 21.99 10.38
N GLN A 31 -5.93 21.39 9.88
CA GLN A 31 -6.00 20.26 8.94
C GLN A 31 -6.78 19.10 9.54
N GLN A 32 -6.53 18.77 10.82
CA GLN A 32 -7.24 17.69 11.51
C GLN A 32 -8.73 18.00 11.66
N ALA A 33 -9.09 19.23 12.02
CA ALA A 33 -10.48 19.65 12.14
C ALA A 33 -11.22 19.64 10.79
N LEU A 34 -10.58 20.15 9.73
CA LEU A 34 -11.13 20.18 8.38
C LEU A 34 -11.19 18.78 7.75
N GLY A 35 -10.25 17.93 8.08
CA GLY A 35 -10.17 16.57 7.54
C GLY A 35 -11.31 15.65 7.96
N ALA A 36 -12.13 16.05 8.93
CA ALA A 36 -13.37 15.36 9.32
C ALA A 36 -14.55 15.71 8.40
N GLU A 37 -14.46 16.79 7.64
CA GLU A 37 -15.55 17.28 6.78
C GLU A 37 -15.51 16.57 5.42
N CYS A 38 -16.59 15.85 5.11
CA CYS A 38 -16.69 15.05 3.88
C CYS A 38 -17.46 15.77 2.76
N GLN A 39 -18.13 16.89 3.06
CA GLN A 39 -18.96 17.64 2.09
C GLN A 39 -18.40 19.05 1.92
N ALA A 40 -18.42 19.57 0.69
CA ALA A 40 -17.85 20.87 0.36
C ALA A 40 -18.46 22.02 1.19
N ASP A 41 -19.77 22.09 1.34
CA ASP A 41 -20.41 23.15 2.11
C ASP A 41 -20.10 23.09 3.61
N GLY A 42 -20.09 21.88 4.20
CA GLY A 42 -19.66 21.66 5.59
C GLY A 42 -18.20 22.07 5.78
N PHE A 43 -17.34 21.70 4.84
CA PHE A 43 -15.92 22.08 4.84
C PHE A 43 -15.74 23.61 4.78
N ILE A 44 -16.46 24.32 3.89
CA ILE A 44 -16.38 25.77 3.77
C ILE A 44 -16.84 26.43 5.08
N ALA A 45 -17.97 25.99 5.66
CA ALA A 45 -18.48 26.53 6.91
C ALA A 45 -17.52 26.28 8.10
N ALA A 46 -16.92 25.08 8.19
CA ALA A 46 -15.91 24.76 9.20
C ALA A 46 -14.65 25.62 9.00
N LEU A 47 -14.19 25.77 7.78
CA LEU A 47 -13.04 26.59 7.44
C LEU A 47 -13.24 28.05 7.84
N GLN A 48 -14.37 28.65 7.48
CA GLN A 48 -14.70 30.02 7.88
C GLN A 48 -14.60 30.23 9.39
N ARG A 49 -15.21 29.36 10.19
CA ARG A 49 -15.15 29.42 11.66
C ARG A 49 -13.73 29.27 12.20
N LEU A 50 -12.92 28.40 11.60
CA LEU A 50 -11.56 28.11 12.08
C LEU A 50 -10.57 29.21 11.76
N VAL A 51 -10.74 29.96 10.66
CA VAL A 51 -9.79 30.98 10.23
C VAL A 51 -10.21 32.41 10.60
N GLU A 52 -11.49 32.63 10.95
CA GLU A 52 -12.02 33.92 11.41
C GLU A 52 -11.18 34.55 12.56
N PRO A 53 -10.80 33.80 13.62
CA PRO A 53 -9.98 34.34 14.71
C PRO A 53 -8.58 34.83 14.25
N HIS A 54 -8.15 34.39 13.07
CA HIS A 54 -6.86 34.75 12.48
C HIS A 54 -6.95 35.90 11.45
N GLY A 55 -8.14 36.50 11.28
CA GLY A 55 -8.37 37.57 10.33
C GLY A 55 -8.23 37.22 8.87
N ILE A 56 -8.38 35.91 8.52
CA ILE A 56 -8.27 35.42 7.14
C ILE A 56 -9.66 35.42 6.52
N ALA A 57 -9.83 36.19 5.45
CA ALA A 57 -11.05 36.17 4.67
C ALA A 57 -11.18 34.89 3.83
N VAL A 58 -12.37 34.33 3.78
CA VAL A 58 -12.69 33.13 3.00
C VAL A 58 -13.69 33.51 1.90
N ASP A 59 -13.23 33.45 0.65
CA ASP A 59 -14.10 33.56 -0.50
C ASP A 59 -14.79 32.20 -0.75
N ALA A 60 -16.04 32.07 -0.30
CA ALA A 60 -16.80 30.84 -0.39
C ALA A 60 -17.10 30.42 -1.85
N ASP A 61 -17.31 31.38 -2.76
CA ASP A 61 -17.62 31.08 -4.14
C ASP A 61 -16.36 30.62 -4.89
N CYS A 62 -15.24 31.26 -4.63
CA CYS A 62 -13.94 30.80 -5.13
C CYS A 62 -13.61 29.39 -4.62
N LEU A 63 -13.85 29.10 -3.34
CA LEU A 63 -13.66 27.76 -2.78
C LEU A 63 -14.60 26.72 -3.43
N ARG A 64 -15.88 27.01 -3.62
CA ARG A 64 -16.80 26.09 -4.30
C ARG A 64 -16.35 25.76 -5.72
N ALA A 65 -15.74 26.71 -6.41
CA ALA A 65 -15.21 26.48 -7.75
C ALA A 65 -14.02 25.48 -7.76
N VAL A 66 -13.22 25.47 -6.69
CA VAL A 66 -12.04 24.60 -6.52
C VAL A 66 -12.42 23.26 -5.90
N LEU A 67 -13.32 23.25 -4.92
CA LEU A 67 -13.74 22.03 -4.19
C LEU A 67 -14.67 21.16 -5.06
N ARG A 68 -14.12 20.61 -6.13
CA ARG A 68 -14.83 19.73 -7.06
C ARG A 68 -14.30 18.30 -6.93
N PRO A 69 -15.20 17.31 -6.88
CA PRO A 69 -14.80 15.91 -6.89
C PRO A 69 -13.92 15.59 -8.10
N ASP A 70 -12.80 14.90 -7.85
CA ASP A 70 -11.95 14.32 -8.89
C ASP A 70 -11.91 12.79 -8.70
N PRO A 71 -13.02 12.08 -8.98
CA PRO A 71 -13.17 10.66 -8.69
C PRO A 71 -12.18 9.78 -9.45
N LEU A 72 -11.65 10.27 -10.56
CA LEU A 72 -10.65 9.57 -11.37
C LEU A 72 -9.22 10.00 -11.03
N GLY A 73 -9.03 11.01 -10.18
CA GLY A 73 -7.73 11.55 -9.82
C GLY A 73 -6.96 12.14 -11.01
N LEU A 74 -7.67 12.65 -12.03
CA LEU A 74 -7.07 13.19 -13.26
C LEU A 74 -6.47 14.58 -13.05
N GLY A 75 -6.94 15.35 -12.07
CA GLY A 75 -6.42 16.66 -11.73
C GLY A 75 -4.93 16.66 -11.41
N ARG A 76 -4.40 15.53 -10.93
CA ARG A 76 -2.96 15.34 -10.69
C ARG A 76 -2.07 15.55 -11.94
N PHE A 77 -2.63 15.36 -13.13
CA PHE A 77 -1.93 15.57 -14.40
C PHE A 77 -2.11 16.97 -14.96
N ALA A 78 -3.16 17.67 -14.54
CA ALA A 78 -3.52 19.00 -15.08
C ALA A 78 -2.91 20.17 -14.27
N GLU A 79 -2.63 19.95 -12.99
CA GLU A 79 -2.24 21.02 -12.07
C GLU A 79 -0.99 20.64 -11.27
N ALA A 80 -0.06 21.58 -11.14
CA ALA A 80 1.14 21.39 -10.35
C ALA A 80 0.82 21.45 -8.84
N PRO A 81 1.10 20.39 -8.07
CA PRO A 81 0.96 20.43 -6.61
C PRO A 81 2.06 21.30 -5.97
N VAL A 82 1.89 21.63 -4.70
CA VAL A 82 2.94 22.26 -3.90
C VAL A 82 4.04 21.24 -3.62
N ASN A 83 5.26 21.51 -4.09
CA ASN A 83 6.41 20.72 -3.70
C ASN A 83 6.80 21.04 -2.25
N ILE A 84 6.96 20.02 -1.44
CA ILE A 84 7.37 20.13 -0.04
C ILE A 84 8.67 19.36 0.19
N ASP A 85 9.55 19.94 1.02
CA ASP A 85 10.89 19.38 1.30
C ASP A 85 10.90 18.41 2.47
N ARG A 86 9.79 18.31 3.19
CA ARG A 86 9.61 17.46 4.37
C ARG A 86 8.22 16.85 4.37
N TRP A 87 8.08 15.76 5.09
CA TRP A 87 6.79 15.10 5.21
C TRP A 87 5.74 16.05 5.82
N PRO A 88 4.50 16.02 5.34
CA PRO A 88 3.40 16.71 5.99
C PRO A 88 3.09 16.12 7.37
N GLY A 89 2.20 16.75 8.12
CA GLY A 89 1.80 16.29 9.46
C GLY A 89 1.22 14.86 9.50
N PRO A 90 1.03 14.29 10.70
CA PRO A 90 0.36 12.99 10.87
C PRO A 90 -1.02 12.99 10.21
N GLY A 91 -1.42 11.87 9.61
CA GLY A 91 -2.66 11.73 8.84
C GLY A 91 -2.51 11.93 7.35
N TRP A 92 -1.40 12.50 6.90
CA TRP A 92 -1.01 12.52 5.50
C TRP A 92 -0.13 11.32 5.18
N LEU A 93 -0.47 10.60 4.12
CA LEU A 93 0.30 9.46 3.63
C LEU A 93 0.66 9.67 2.16
N PRO A 94 1.81 9.14 1.69
CA PRO A 94 2.08 9.04 0.27
C PRO A 94 1.03 8.12 -0.35
N ALA A 95 0.28 8.64 -1.31
CA ALA A 95 -0.90 7.98 -1.84
C ALA A 95 -0.72 7.49 -3.28
N ARG A 96 0.07 8.22 -4.06
CA ARG A 96 0.32 7.93 -5.48
C ARG A 96 1.73 8.30 -5.87
N SER A 97 2.32 7.53 -6.76
CA SER A 97 3.56 7.91 -7.42
C SER A 97 3.29 8.66 -8.72
N ILE A 98 4.20 9.56 -9.06
CA ILE A 98 4.21 10.28 -10.33
C ILE A 98 5.61 10.13 -10.94
N PRO A 99 5.72 9.66 -12.20
CA PRO A 99 7.01 9.61 -12.86
C PRO A 99 7.48 11.04 -13.18
N THR A 100 8.69 11.39 -12.69
CA THR A 100 9.31 12.71 -12.91
C THR A 100 10.70 12.56 -13.54
N GLY A 101 10.82 11.74 -14.55
CA GLY A 101 12.10 11.37 -15.16
C GLY A 101 12.64 10.07 -14.59
N ALA A 102 13.90 10.07 -14.09
CA ALA A 102 14.56 8.85 -13.59
C ALA A 102 14.05 8.40 -12.21
N GLU A 103 13.49 9.30 -11.41
CA GLU A 103 13.02 9.02 -10.06
C GLU A 103 11.52 9.30 -9.92
N PRO A 104 10.80 8.55 -9.08
CA PRO A 104 9.40 8.85 -8.76
C PRO A 104 9.31 10.05 -7.80
N ALA A 105 8.22 10.80 -7.93
CA ALA A 105 7.74 11.72 -6.90
C ALA A 105 6.44 11.18 -6.30
N PHE A 106 6.05 11.66 -5.12
CA PHE A 106 4.93 11.10 -4.38
C PHE A 106 3.93 12.17 -3.98
N ASP A 107 2.69 12.00 -4.40
CA ASP A 107 1.57 12.83 -3.97
C ASP A 107 1.05 12.34 -2.62
N TRP A 108 0.82 13.29 -1.71
CA TRP A 108 0.32 13.03 -0.37
C TRP A 108 -1.16 13.38 -0.29
N LEU A 109 -1.92 12.50 0.34
CA LEU A 109 -3.32 12.73 0.68
C LEU A 109 -3.53 12.67 2.19
N TRP A 110 -4.51 13.42 2.66
CA TRP A 110 -5.06 13.30 4.01
C TRP A 110 -6.03 12.11 4.03
N PHE A 111 -5.76 11.14 4.91
CA PHE A 111 -6.61 9.96 5.09
C PHE A 111 -7.54 10.08 6.28
N GLY A 112 -7.52 11.19 7.00
CA GLY A 112 -8.33 11.38 8.19
C GLY A 112 -7.69 10.80 9.45
N SER A 113 -8.51 10.80 10.51
CA SER A 113 -8.15 10.24 11.83
C SER A 113 -8.62 8.80 12.02
N GLY A 114 -9.34 8.24 11.05
CA GLY A 114 -9.90 6.90 11.12
C GLY A 114 -8.90 5.79 10.77
N ASP A 115 -9.26 4.57 11.14
CA ASP A 115 -8.53 3.39 10.72
C ASP A 115 -8.73 3.16 9.21
N LEU A 116 -7.65 2.82 8.53
CA LEU A 116 -7.70 2.39 7.13
C LEU A 116 -8.17 0.94 7.09
N ASN A 117 -9.47 0.73 6.85
CA ASN A 117 -10.13 -0.56 6.98
C ASN A 117 -10.45 -1.25 5.66
N ALA A 118 -10.14 -0.62 4.52
CA ALA A 118 -10.37 -1.22 3.23
C ALA A 118 -9.44 -2.44 2.98
N PRO A 119 -9.86 -3.38 2.13
CA PRO A 119 -9.06 -4.55 1.75
C PRO A 119 -7.74 -4.21 1.09
N PHE A 120 -7.71 -3.09 0.33
CA PHE A 120 -6.56 -2.62 -0.42
C PHE A 120 -6.30 -1.14 -0.16
N PHE A 121 -5.04 -0.73 -0.24
CA PHE A 121 -4.63 0.66 -0.06
C PHE A 121 -5.26 1.59 -1.11
N GLU A 122 -5.43 1.12 -2.35
CA GLU A 122 -6.08 1.90 -3.42
C GLU A 122 -7.56 2.24 -3.09
N ASP A 123 -8.28 1.38 -2.36
CA ASP A 123 -9.64 1.70 -1.91
C ASP A 123 -9.64 2.83 -0.89
N GLU A 124 -8.63 2.88 -0.02
CA GLU A 124 -8.45 4.00 0.92
C GLU A 124 -8.04 5.29 0.19
N VAL A 125 -7.15 5.19 -0.80
CA VAL A 125 -6.78 6.33 -1.65
C VAL A 125 -8.01 6.89 -2.37
N ARG A 126 -8.88 6.03 -2.89
CA ARG A 126 -10.13 6.45 -3.54
C ARG A 126 -11.06 7.18 -2.58
N ARG A 127 -11.20 6.69 -1.33
CA ARG A 127 -11.98 7.36 -0.27
C ARG A 127 -11.36 8.71 0.10
N ALA A 128 -10.04 8.74 0.33
CA ALA A 128 -9.32 9.96 0.66
C ALA A 128 -9.42 11.00 -0.46
N SER A 129 -9.35 10.58 -1.72
CA SER A 129 -9.48 11.45 -2.90
C SER A 129 -10.83 12.17 -2.98
N ALA A 130 -11.84 11.71 -2.25
CA ALA A 130 -13.15 12.36 -2.18
C ALA A 130 -13.24 13.44 -1.08
N LEU A 131 -12.22 13.60 -0.22
CA LEU A 131 -12.25 14.58 0.86
C LEU A 131 -11.92 15.99 0.34
N PRO A 132 -12.70 17.02 0.71
CA PRO A 132 -12.48 18.41 0.28
C PRO A 132 -11.10 18.96 0.63
N LEU A 133 -10.52 18.55 1.76
CA LEU A 133 -9.17 18.94 2.15
C LEU A 133 -8.12 18.52 1.11
N ASN A 134 -8.29 17.35 0.48
CA ASN A 134 -7.40 16.85 -0.56
C ASN A 134 -7.60 17.54 -1.92
N TRP A 135 -8.74 18.21 -2.13
CA TRP A 135 -8.94 19.05 -3.31
C TRP A 135 -8.30 20.42 -3.12
N LEU A 136 -8.34 20.94 -1.89
CA LEU A 136 -7.72 22.24 -1.55
C LEU A 136 -6.19 22.14 -1.45
N LEU A 137 -5.67 21.11 -0.77
CA LEU A 137 -4.25 20.96 -0.52
C LEU A 137 -3.68 19.75 -1.29
N ARG A 138 -2.85 20.04 -2.28
CA ARG A 138 -2.14 19.03 -3.06
C ARG A 138 -0.65 19.20 -2.82
N MET A 139 -0.04 18.20 -2.20
CA MET A 139 1.37 18.22 -1.81
C MET A 139 2.13 17.10 -2.49
N ARG A 140 3.37 17.37 -2.87
CA ARG A 140 4.26 16.41 -3.51
C ARG A 140 5.65 16.46 -2.88
N THR A 141 6.25 15.30 -2.65
CA THR A 141 7.66 15.17 -2.33
C THR A 141 8.41 14.53 -3.50
N THR A 142 9.65 14.93 -3.70
CA THR A 142 10.61 14.13 -4.47
C THR A 142 11.02 12.89 -3.69
N LEU A 143 11.69 11.92 -4.34
CA LEU A 143 12.28 10.79 -3.64
C LEU A 143 13.32 11.24 -2.60
N ALA A 144 14.16 12.22 -2.93
CA ALA A 144 15.14 12.77 -2.00
C ALA A 144 14.47 13.42 -0.77
N SER A 145 13.38 14.18 -0.96
CA SER A 145 12.61 14.76 0.16
C SER A 145 11.88 13.70 0.99
N LEU A 146 11.43 12.60 0.36
CA LEU A 146 10.86 11.46 1.08
C LEU A 146 11.92 10.82 2.00
N ILE A 147 13.11 10.53 1.47
CA ILE A 147 14.22 9.95 2.24
C ILE A 147 14.66 10.88 3.36
N GLY A 148 14.85 12.17 3.07
CA GLY A 148 15.28 13.17 4.06
C GLY A 148 14.28 13.35 5.21
N GLY A 149 12.98 13.20 4.94
CA GLY A 149 11.93 13.31 5.95
C GLY A 149 11.93 12.17 6.97
N HIS A 150 12.44 11.00 6.62
CA HIS A 150 12.47 9.82 7.50
C HIS A 150 13.26 10.06 8.81
N SER A 151 14.37 10.78 8.74
CA SER A 151 15.19 11.06 9.91
C SER A 151 14.53 12.03 10.90
N GLN A 152 13.50 12.76 10.48
CA GLN A 152 12.86 13.82 11.26
C GLN A 152 11.50 13.41 11.84
N GLN A 153 10.89 12.35 11.34
CA GLN A 153 9.53 11.95 11.72
C GLN A 153 9.43 10.42 11.86
N ALA A 154 9.26 9.96 13.10
CA ALA A 154 9.03 8.55 13.38
C ALA A 154 7.58 8.15 13.06
N GLY A 155 7.42 7.03 12.36
CA GLY A 155 6.17 6.29 12.30
C GLY A 155 6.16 5.13 13.32
N PRO A 156 5.08 4.35 13.41
CA PRO A 156 5.10 3.12 14.18
C PRO A 156 6.15 2.16 13.61
N PRO A 157 6.77 1.33 14.47
CA PRO A 157 7.75 0.35 14.00
C PRO A 157 7.10 -0.62 13.01
N LEU A 158 7.78 -0.89 11.91
CA LEU A 158 7.42 -1.96 11.00
C LEU A 158 7.69 -3.29 11.69
N CYS A 159 6.64 -4.06 11.97
CA CYS A 159 6.74 -5.32 12.68
C CYS A 159 6.69 -6.55 11.77
N GLY A 160 6.27 -6.40 10.49
CA GLY A 160 6.25 -7.54 9.59
C GLY A 160 5.84 -7.22 8.16
N LEU A 161 6.29 -8.09 7.25
CA LEU A 161 5.93 -8.08 5.83
C LEU A 161 5.13 -9.35 5.49
N ILE A 162 4.07 -9.20 4.69
CA ILE A 162 3.24 -10.32 4.24
C ILE A 162 3.41 -10.47 2.73
N PHE A 163 4.18 -11.48 2.32
CA PHE A 163 4.28 -11.95 0.94
C PHE A 163 3.22 -13.01 0.66
N HIS A 164 2.89 -13.21 -0.59
CA HIS A 164 1.86 -14.18 -0.96
C HIS A 164 1.92 -14.56 -2.45
N MET A 165 1.40 -15.73 -2.78
CA MET A 165 1.35 -16.22 -4.16
C MET A 165 0.10 -15.82 -4.94
N SER A 166 -0.62 -14.77 -4.52
CA SER A 166 -1.94 -14.37 -5.04
C SER A 166 -3.09 -15.33 -4.69
N ARG A 167 -4.31 -14.80 -4.54
CA ARG A 167 -5.56 -15.60 -4.34
C ARG A 167 -5.46 -16.65 -3.23
N CYS A 168 -4.55 -16.48 -2.31
CA CYS A 168 -4.23 -17.41 -1.22
C CYS A 168 -4.71 -16.93 0.16
N GLY A 169 -5.61 -15.94 0.25
CA GLY A 169 -6.15 -15.45 1.52
C GLY A 169 -5.32 -14.41 2.25
N SER A 170 -4.33 -13.81 1.60
CA SER A 170 -3.47 -12.77 2.22
C SER A 170 -4.25 -11.56 2.73
N THR A 171 -5.33 -11.16 2.05
CA THR A 171 -6.23 -10.10 2.51
C THR A 171 -6.90 -10.49 3.84
N LEU A 172 -7.35 -11.76 3.98
CA LEU A 172 -7.93 -12.25 5.21
C LEU A 172 -6.91 -12.22 6.36
N LEU A 173 -5.72 -12.77 6.15
CA LEU A 173 -4.66 -12.75 7.14
C LEU A 173 -4.34 -11.31 7.58
N THR A 174 -4.21 -10.39 6.63
CA THR A 174 -3.94 -8.98 6.93
C THR A 174 -5.06 -8.35 7.76
N GLN A 175 -6.33 -8.63 7.44
CA GLN A 175 -7.46 -8.09 8.18
C GLN A 175 -7.56 -8.68 9.60
N MET A 176 -7.30 -9.98 9.77
CA MET A 176 -7.23 -10.59 11.10
C MET A 176 -6.13 -9.93 11.95
N LEU A 177 -4.92 -9.80 11.42
CA LEU A 177 -3.81 -9.17 12.16
C LEU A 177 -4.08 -7.68 12.45
N ARG A 178 -4.66 -6.96 11.49
CA ARG A 178 -5.02 -5.54 11.68
C ARG A 178 -6.10 -5.33 12.73
N SER A 179 -6.97 -6.31 12.96
CA SER A 179 -8.01 -6.21 13.99
C SER A 179 -7.46 -6.26 15.42
N THR A 180 -6.16 -6.59 15.60
CA THR A 180 -5.51 -6.56 16.91
C THR A 180 -5.21 -5.12 17.34
N ALA A 181 -5.29 -4.86 18.64
CA ALA A 181 -5.15 -3.51 19.20
C ALA A 181 -3.80 -2.87 18.83
N GLY A 182 -3.83 -1.62 18.38
CA GLY A 182 -2.65 -0.83 18.02
C GLY A 182 -1.93 -1.28 16.74
N THR A 183 -2.52 -2.17 15.94
CA THR A 183 -1.95 -2.62 14.66
C THR A 183 -2.56 -1.87 13.49
N VAL A 184 -1.71 -1.25 12.66
CA VAL A 184 -2.09 -0.71 11.36
C VAL A 184 -1.50 -1.54 10.25
N ALA A 185 -2.19 -1.65 9.12
CA ALA A 185 -1.70 -2.36 7.96
C ALA A 185 -1.86 -1.54 6.68
N SER A 186 -0.88 -1.63 5.80
CA SER A 186 -0.94 -1.10 4.44
C SER A 186 -0.96 -2.28 3.46
N SER A 187 -2.01 -2.39 2.64
CA SER A 187 -2.20 -3.54 1.75
C SER A 187 -1.93 -3.15 0.31
N GLU A 188 -0.82 -3.64 -0.24
CA GLU A 188 -0.41 -3.44 -1.63
C GLU A 188 -0.32 -1.93 -1.99
N PRO A 189 0.44 -1.13 -1.24
CA PRO A 189 0.50 0.32 -1.49
C PRO A 189 1.30 0.63 -2.76
N GLU A 190 0.65 1.25 -3.74
CA GLU A 190 1.25 1.64 -5.02
C GLU A 190 2.52 2.50 -4.86
N PRO A 191 2.61 3.48 -3.92
CA PRO A 191 3.85 4.24 -3.77
C PRO A 191 5.06 3.39 -3.37
N PHE A 192 4.84 2.27 -2.68
CA PHE A 192 5.91 1.34 -2.35
C PHE A 192 6.34 0.51 -3.57
N ASP A 193 5.40 0.06 -4.39
CA ASP A 193 5.69 -0.58 -5.67
C ASP A 193 6.53 0.33 -6.57
N ALA A 194 6.21 1.63 -6.62
CA ALA A 194 6.98 2.61 -7.38
C ALA A 194 8.45 2.73 -6.90
N VAL A 195 8.70 2.66 -5.60
CA VAL A 195 10.08 2.62 -5.06
C VAL A 195 10.81 1.37 -5.54
N LEU A 196 10.17 0.19 -5.48
CA LEU A 196 10.79 -1.05 -5.93
C LEU A 196 11.04 -1.06 -7.45
N ARG A 197 10.10 -0.53 -8.24
CA ARG A 197 10.29 -0.35 -9.70
C ARG A 197 11.44 0.60 -10.01
N TRP A 198 11.58 1.69 -9.26
CA TRP A 198 12.72 2.58 -9.39
C TRP A 198 14.04 1.85 -9.09
N ILE A 199 14.09 1.06 -8.01
CA ILE A 199 15.28 0.25 -7.69
C ILE A 199 15.61 -0.71 -8.84
N ALA A 200 14.61 -1.34 -9.43
CA ALA A 200 14.79 -2.25 -10.56
C ALA A 200 15.33 -1.56 -11.81
N ALA A 201 14.81 -0.38 -12.12
CA ALA A 201 15.12 0.34 -13.36
C ALA A 201 16.43 1.13 -13.28
N ALA A 202 16.68 1.80 -12.14
CA ALA A 202 17.81 2.70 -11.96
C ALA A 202 19.06 2.00 -11.42
N GLY A 203 18.91 0.85 -10.71
CA GLY A 203 20.00 0.14 -10.04
C GLY A 203 20.80 1.05 -9.08
N PRO A 204 20.13 1.78 -8.15
CA PRO A 204 20.82 2.71 -7.25
C PRO A 204 21.80 1.98 -6.34
N ASP A 205 22.68 2.75 -5.70
CA ASP A 205 23.52 2.21 -4.63
C ASP A 205 22.64 1.50 -3.57
N PRO A 206 23.05 0.34 -3.02
CA PRO A 206 22.27 -0.38 -2.02
C PRO A 206 21.92 0.45 -0.77
N ALA A 207 22.73 1.45 -0.40
CA ALA A 207 22.43 2.34 0.71
C ALA A 207 21.24 3.26 0.39
N ASP A 208 21.18 3.80 -0.84
CA ASP A 208 20.10 4.65 -1.32
C ASP A 208 18.80 3.84 -1.50
N ALA A 209 18.90 2.65 -2.08
CA ALA A 209 17.80 1.70 -2.18
C ALA A 209 17.21 1.39 -0.79
N GLY A 210 18.06 1.06 0.17
CA GLY A 210 17.66 0.79 1.55
C GLY A 210 17.04 2.00 2.24
N ALA A 211 17.56 3.20 2.00
CA ALA A 211 17.00 4.44 2.54
C ALA A 211 15.60 4.72 1.99
N ALA A 212 15.39 4.55 0.68
CA ALA A 212 14.10 4.72 0.03
C ALA A 212 13.05 3.72 0.55
N ILE A 213 13.42 2.44 0.67
CA ILE A 213 12.56 1.38 1.24
C ILE A 213 12.11 1.77 2.64
N ARG A 214 13.05 2.08 3.54
CA ARG A 214 12.74 2.44 4.93
C ARG A 214 11.89 3.70 5.04
N ALA A 215 12.21 4.72 4.27
CA ALA A 215 11.47 5.99 4.28
C ALA A 215 10.01 5.81 3.83
N MET A 216 9.78 5.10 2.73
CA MET A 216 8.43 4.84 2.23
C MET A 216 7.61 4.02 3.23
N LEU A 217 8.17 2.93 3.76
CA LEU A 217 7.47 2.09 4.74
C LEU A 217 7.15 2.84 6.03
N ALA A 218 8.06 3.69 6.51
CA ALA A 218 7.81 4.54 7.66
C ALA A 218 6.70 5.57 7.38
N ALA A 219 6.70 6.20 6.20
CA ALA A 219 5.67 7.15 5.80
C ALA A 219 4.29 6.50 5.71
N LEU A 220 4.19 5.30 5.14
CA LEU A 220 2.94 4.54 5.02
C LEU A 220 2.36 4.08 6.36
N GLY A 221 3.18 3.91 7.39
CA GLY A 221 2.74 3.51 8.73
C GLY A 221 2.10 4.64 9.54
N ARG A 222 2.28 5.90 9.16
CA ARG A 222 1.82 7.07 9.93
C ARG A 222 0.29 7.15 9.98
N ARG A 223 -0.23 7.66 11.09
CA ARG A 223 -1.67 7.91 11.29
C ARG A 223 -1.86 9.25 11.99
N ALA A 224 -3.05 9.83 11.86
CA ALA A 224 -3.41 11.07 12.55
C ALA A 224 -3.61 10.86 14.05
N THR A 225 -4.09 9.70 14.44
CA THR A 225 -4.21 9.28 15.85
C THR A 225 -2.85 8.88 16.39
N GLN A 226 -2.58 9.25 17.64
CA GLN A 226 -1.22 9.27 18.21
C GLN A 226 -0.55 7.89 18.40
N PHE A 227 -1.23 6.75 18.23
CA PHE A 227 -0.68 5.47 18.72
C PHE A 227 -1.02 4.20 17.92
N PRO A 228 -0.67 4.05 16.64
CA PRO A 228 -0.42 2.71 16.19
C PRO A 228 0.88 2.22 16.87
N ALA A 229 0.76 1.11 17.61
CA ALA A 229 1.92 0.51 18.26
C ALA A 229 2.84 -0.16 17.25
N ARG A 230 2.30 -0.55 16.07
CA ARG A 230 3.01 -1.32 15.05
C ARG A 230 2.39 -1.18 13.67
N HIS A 231 3.22 -1.41 12.64
CA HIS A 231 2.83 -1.38 11.24
C HIS A 231 3.14 -2.71 10.57
N LEU A 232 2.18 -3.22 9.80
CA LEU A 232 2.31 -4.37 8.91
C LEU A 232 2.16 -3.91 7.46
N VAL A 233 2.87 -4.56 6.55
CA VAL A 233 2.69 -4.30 5.11
C VAL A 233 2.44 -5.61 4.37
N LYS A 234 1.28 -5.70 3.73
CA LYS A 234 1.03 -6.73 2.73
C LYS A 234 1.56 -6.24 1.40
N LEU A 235 2.43 -7.03 0.81
CA LEU A 235 3.14 -6.70 -0.41
C LEU A 235 2.38 -7.20 -1.65
N GLU A 236 2.77 -6.72 -2.82
CA GLU A 236 2.33 -7.30 -4.09
C GLU A 236 3.01 -8.64 -4.36
N VAL A 237 2.41 -9.47 -5.18
CA VAL A 237 2.90 -10.82 -5.48
C VAL A 237 4.34 -10.82 -6.00
N TRP A 238 4.68 -9.89 -6.91
CA TRP A 238 6.00 -9.78 -7.52
C TRP A 238 7.07 -9.14 -6.63
N HIS A 239 6.68 -8.59 -5.48
CA HIS A 239 7.64 -8.05 -4.51
C HIS A 239 8.53 -9.14 -3.88
N SER A 240 8.17 -10.41 -4.01
CA SER A 240 9.05 -11.53 -3.64
C SER A 240 10.35 -11.57 -4.46
N LEU A 241 10.35 -11.00 -5.66
CA LEU A 241 11.55 -10.84 -6.49
C LEU A 241 12.53 -9.79 -5.96
N PHE A 242 12.11 -8.98 -5.00
CA PHE A 242 12.90 -7.96 -4.30
C PHE A 242 13.29 -8.39 -2.89
N LEU A 243 13.12 -9.67 -2.56
CA LEU A 243 13.43 -10.16 -1.21
C LEU A 243 14.88 -9.87 -0.80
N PRO A 244 15.92 -9.97 -1.66
CA PRO A 244 17.29 -9.58 -1.30
C PRO A 244 17.39 -8.11 -0.88
N GLU A 245 16.84 -7.18 -1.65
CA GLU A 245 16.87 -5.74 -1.37
C GLU A 245 16.09 -5.41 -0.08
N LEU A 246 14.93 -6.06 0.09
CA LEU A 246 14.12 -5.90 1.30
C LEU A 246 14.83 -6.45 2.53
N ARG A 247 15.49 -7.61 2.45
CA ARG A 247 16.26 -8.18 3.55
C ARG A 247 17.50 -7.34 3.90
N ALA A 248 18.18 -6.79 2.88
CA ALA A 248 19.30 -5.88 3.10
C ALA A 248 18.85 -4.56 3.78
N ALA A 249 17.70 -4.02 3.38
CA ALA A 249 17.14 -2.80 3.98
C ALA A 249 16.57 -3.01 5.39
N LEU A 250 16.02 -4.21 5.67
CA LEU A 250 15.20 -4.56 6.83
C LEU A 250 15.63 -5.90 7.46
N PRO A 251 16.88 -6.03 7.90
CA PRO A 251 17.46 -7.33 8.34
C PRO A 251 16.71 -7.97 9.52
N ASP A 252 16.11 -7.15 10.40
CA ASP A 252 15.45 -7.63 11.61
C ASP A 252 13.93 -7.82 11.46
N VAL A 253 13.33 -7.31 10.37
CA VAL A 253 11.88 -7.39 10.17
C VAL A 253 11.51 -8.81 9.73
N PRO A 254 10.65 -9.52 10.49
CA PRO A 254 10.15 -10.83 10.09
C PRO A 254 9.18 -10.72 8.92
N TRP A 255 9.02 -11.82 8.19
CA TRP A 255 8.09 -11.89 7.08
C TRP A 255 7.37 -13.23 7.02
N VAL A 256 6.18 -13.22 6.48
CA VAL A 256 5.35 -14.40 6.23
C VAL A 256 5.19 -14.56 4.71
N TYR A 257 5.27 -15.78 4.21
CA TYR A 257 4.87 -16.13 2.86
C TYR A 257 3.61 -16.98 2.88
N LEU A 258 2.51 -16.42 2.44
CA LEU A 258 1.23 -17.13 2.38
C LEU A 258 1.08 -17.84 1.04
N HIS A 259 0.86 -19.15 1.10
CA HIS A 259 0.68 -20.01 -0.08
C HIS A 259 -0.66 -20.75 -0.06
N ARG A 260 -1.05 -21.26 -1.20
CA ARG A 260 -2.27 -22.04 -1.43
C ARG A 260 -2.02 -23.02 -2.58
N ASP A 261 -2.80 -24.08 -2.66
CA ASP A 261 -2.77 -25.04 -3.76
C ASP A 261 -2.66 -24.33 -5.13
N PRO A 262 -1.62 -24.63 -5.94
CA PRO A 262 -1.35 -23.96 -7.21
C PRO A 262 -2.49 -24.02 -8.22
N VAL A 263 -3.21 -25.15 -8.26
CA VAL A 263 -4.36 -25.36 -9.17
C VAL A 263 -5.49 -24.42 -8.79
N GLU A 264 -5.80 -24.30 -7.48
CA GLU A 264 -6.85 -23.39 -7.00
C GLU A 264 -6.51 -21.91 -7.27
N VAL A 265 -5.23 -21.56 -7.17
CA VAL A 265 -4.75 -20.21 -7.50
C VAL A 265 -4.93 -19.92 -8.98
N LEU A 266 -4.50 -20.84 -9.88
CA LEU A 266 -4.65 -20.67 -11.32
C LEU A 266 -6.11 -20.62 -11.76
N VAL A 267 -6.99 -21.49 -11.25
CA VAL A 267 -8.43 -21.41 -11.51
C VAL A 267 -8.97 -20.03 -11.16
N SER A 268 -8.56 -19.48 -10.00
CA SER A 268 -8.97 -18.15 -9.57
C SER A 268 -8.45 -17.04 -10.46
N GLN A 269 -7.25 -17.18 -11.01
CA GLN A 269 -6.65 -16.21 -11.92
C GLN A 269 -7.28 -16.25 -13.32
N VAL A 270 -7.63 -17.43 -13.80
CA VAL A 270 -8.32 -17.58 -15.09
C VAL A 270 -9.73 -16.99 -15.03
N SER A 271 -10.46 -17.21 -13.93
CA SER A 271 -11.83 -16.70 -13.77
C SER A 271 -11.87 -15.18 -13.48
N GLN A 272 -10.87 -14.65 -12.78
CA GLN A 272 -10.76 -13.23 -12.42
C GLN A 272 -9.29 -12.82 -12.43
N PRO A 273 -8.75 -12.43 -13.59
CA PRO A 273 -7.35 -12.05 -13.74
C PRO A 273 -6.96 -10.89 -12.84
N SER A 274 -5.83 -11.04 -12.15
CA SER A 274 -5.19 -9.95 -11.43
C SER A 274 -4.23 -9.19 -12.38
N MET A 275 -3.90 -7.95 -12.06
CA MET A 275 -3.06 -7.09 -12.92
C MET A 275 -1.71 -7.73 -13.27
N HIS A 276 -1.08 -8.41 -12.32
CA HIS A 276 0.25 -9.01 -12.51
C HIS A 276 0.31 -10.17 -13.51
N ILE A 277 -0.83 -10.76 -13.90
CA ILE A 277 -0.90 -11.75 -14.96
C ILE A 277 -1.40 -11.19 -16.30
N VAL A 278 -1.43 -9.88 -16.44
CA VAL A 278 -1.70 -9.21 -17.72
C VAL A 278 -0.35 -8.94 -18.40
N PRO A 279 -0.12 -9.45 -19.63
CA PRO A 279 1.14 -9.21 -20.35
C PRO A 279 1.45 -7.71 -20.46
N GLY A 280 2.71 -7.33 -20.21
CA GLY A 280 3.16 -5.94 -20.22
C GLY A 280 2.83 -5.13 -18.96
N ALA A 281 2.09 -5.67 -17.99
CA ALA A 281 1.79 -4.95 -16.73
C ALA A 281 2.97 -4.95 -15.75
N LEU A 282 3.84 -5.94 -15.82
CA LEU A 282 5.08 -6.04 -15.04
C LEU A 282 6.29 -6.01 -15.96
N ASP A 283 7.45 -5.69 -15.37
CA ASP A 283 8.74 -5.83 -16.06
C ASP A 283 9.05 -7.32 -16.32
N GLU A 284 8.84 -7.75 -17.55
CA GLU A 284 9.05 -9.13 -17.99
C GLU A 284 10.51 -9.56 -17.88
N ALA A 285 11.46 -8.64 -18.09
CA ALA A 285 12.88 -8.94 -17.95
C ALA A 285 13.24 -9.31 -16.51
N ARG A 286 12.68 -8.59 -15.51
CA ARG A 286 12.88 -8.91 -14.09
C ARG A 286 12.19 -10.23 -13.70
N LEU A 287 11.10 -10.54 -14.35
CA LEU A 287 10.45 -11.84 -14.19
C LEU A 287 11.24 -12.99 -14.84
N GLY A 288 12.26 -12.67 -15.63
CA GLY A 288 12.97 -13.67 -16.43
C GLY A 288 12.14 -14.22 -17.59
N LEU A 289 11.16 -13.44 -18.05
CA LEU A 289 10.20 -13.80 -19.10
C LEU A 289 10.42 -13.01 -20.40
N SER A 290 11.58 -12.38 -20.58
CA SER A 290 11.89 -11.64 -21.78
C SER A 290 11.83 -12.54 -23.02
N GLY A 291 11.11 -12.11 -24.06
CA GLY A 291 10.84 -12.91 -25.24
C GLY A 291 9.64 -13.86 -25.08
N PHE A 292 8.67 -13.44 -24.32
CA PHE A 292 7.51 -14.23 -23.92
C PHE A 292 6.62 -14.64 -25.09
N ASP A 293 6.80 -15.86 -25.54
CA ASP A 293 5.86 -16.61 -26.39
C ASP A 293 4.97 -17.51 -25.50
N ALA A 294 4.02 -16.91 -24.76
CA ALA A 294 3.04 -17.74 -24.09
C ALA A 294 2.05 -18.31 -25.11
N GLU A 295 1.94 -19.61 -25.14
CA GLU A 295 0.95 -20.29 -25.96
C GLU A 295 -0.49 -20.00 -25.46
N SER A 296 -0.63 -19.58 -24.18
CA SER A 296 -1.92 -19.28 -23.57
C SER A 296 -1.82 -18.34 -22.36
N GLN A 297 -2.93 -17.67 -22.01
CA GLN A 297 -3.05 -16.88 -20.79
C GLN A 297 -2.84 -17.74 -19.51
N ILE A 298 -3.23 -19.03 -19.54
CA ILE A 298 -3.03 -19.95 -18.42
C ILE A 298 -1.54 -20.16 -18.18
N GLU A 299 -0.78 -20.40 -19.25
CA GLU A 299 0.65 -20.62 -19.18
C GLU A 299 1.38 -19.35 -18.69
N PHE A 300 0.99 -18.18 -19.21
CA PHE A 300 1.54 -16.91 -18.74
C PHE A 300 1.32 -16.72 -17.24
N ALA A 301 0.09 -16.89 -16.78
CA ALA A 301 -0.24 -16.78 -15.38
C ALA A 301 0.58 -17.75 -14.52
N ALA A 302 0.74 -19.00 -14.98
CA ALA A 302 1.52 -20.00 -14.26
C ALA A 302 3.01 -19.65 -14.18
N LYS A 303 3.60 -19.17 -15.29
CA LYS A 303 5.00 -18.71 -15.33
C LYS A 303 5.24 -17.53 -14.40
N VAL A 304 4.38 -16.50 -14.43
CA VAL A 304 4.50 -15.35 -13.54
C VAL A 304 4.41 -15.75 -12.08
N LEU A 305 3.39 -16.56 -11.71
CA LEU A 305 3.20 -17.01 -10.34
C LEU A 305 4.36 -17.91 -9.87
N GLY A 306 4.80 -18.83 -10.74
CA GLY A 306 5.95 -19.69 -10.45
C GLY A 306 7.22 -18.89 -10.23
N ARG A 307 7.48 -17.88 -11.06
CA ARG A 307 8.66 -17.02 -10.93
C ARG A 307 8.63 -16.19 -9.64
N CYS A 308 7.47 -15.63 -9.27
CA CYS A 308 7.31 -14.93 -8.00
C CYS A 308 7.55 -15.86 -6.79
N LEU A 309 7.01 -17.07 -6.84
CA LEU A 309 7.23 -18.07 -5.78
C LEU A 309 8.70 -18.51 -5.72
N GLN A 310 9.32 -18.74 -6.87
CA GLN A 310 10.74 -19.06 -7.00
C GLN A 310 11.60 -17.99 -6.31
N GLY A 311 11.31 -16.69 -6.52
CA GLY A 311 12.05 -15.61 -5.87
C GLY A 311 12.01 -15.70 -4.34
N ALA A 312 10.89 -16.11 -3.74
CA ALA A 312 10.80 -16.33 -2.30
C ALA A 312 11.59 -17.55 -1.85
N VAL A 313 11.50 -18.67 -2.58
CA VAL A 313 12.18 -19.94 -2.24
C VAL A 313 13.72 -19.79 -2.34
N GLU A 314 14.22 -19.21 -3.43
CA GLU A 314 15.66 -19.00 -3.66
C GLU A 314 16.32 -18.18 -2.56
N HIS A 315 15.57 -17.23 -1.98
CA HIS A 315 16.07 -16.29 -0.97
C HIS A 315 15.57 -16.60 0.45
N TRP A 316 14.97 -17.78 0.65
CA TRP A 316 14.49 -18.21 1.98
C TRP A 316 15.61 -18.23 3.02
N HIS A 317 16.81 -18.61 2.60
CA HIS A 317 18.02 -18.65 3.41
C HIS A 317 18.41 -17.29 4.04
N LEU A 318 17.86 -16.17 3.56
CA LEU A 318 18.08 -14.84 4.16
C LEU A 318 17.37 -14.68 5.53
N GLY A 319 16.60 -15.68 5.95
CA GLY A 319 16.04 -15.81 7.29
C GLY A 319 14.83 -14.93 7.57
N LYS A 320 14.28 -15.10 8.78
CA LYS A 320 13.08 -14.39 9.28
C LYS A 320 11.77 -14.70 8.52
N GLY A 321 11.76 -15.72 7.67
CA GLY A 321 10.57 -16.18 6.97
C GLY A 321 9.74 -17.17 7.78
N LEU A 322 8.41 -17.17 7.56
CA LEU A 322 7.45 -18.16 8.03
C LEU A 322 6.53 -18.53 6.87
N ALA A 323 6.55 -19.78 6.42
CA ALA A 323 5.59 -20.29 5.45
C ALA A 323 4.23 -20.51 6.13
N THR A 324 3.14 -20.14 5.45
CA THR A 324 1.79 -20.22 6.00
C THR A 324 0.82 -20.75 4.95
N ASP A 325 0.18 -21.87 5.23
CA ASP A 325 -0.84 -22.44 4.34
C ASP A 325 -2.18 -21.72 4.50
N TYR A 326 -2.83 -21.42 3.38
CA TYR A 326 -4.19 -20.86 3.34
C TYR A 326 -5.20 -21.65 4.19
N ARG A 327 -5.11 -23.00 4.14
CA ARG A 327 -6.03 -23.88 4.87
C ARG A 327 -5.98 -23.71 6.37
N GLU A 328 -4.84 -23.26 6.89
CA GLU A 328 -4.57 -23.12 8.32
C GLU A 328 -4.86 -21.71 8.86
N ILE A 329 -5.15 -20.72 8.00
CA ILE A 329 -5.33 -19.33 8.45
C ILE A 329 -6.38 -19.25 9.58
N ARG A 330 -7.53 -19.92 9.39
CA ARG A 330 -8.61 -19.94 10.40
C ARG A 330 -8.39 -20.93 11.53
N ALA A 331 -7.50 -21.90 11.34
CA ALA A 331 -7.19 -22.94 12.33
C ALA A 331 -6.07 -22.58 13.29
N GLY A 332 -5.48 -21.38 13.17
CA GLY A 332 -4.41 -20.92 14.08
C GLY A 332 -3.22 -20.26 13.41
N ALA A 333 -3.05 -20.39 12.07
CA ALA A 333 -1.90 -19.80 11.38
C ALA A 333 -1.84 -18.26 11.50
N ALA A 334 -2.99 -17.58 11.63
CA ALA A 334 -3.02 -16.15 11.91
C ALA A 334 -2.43 -15.81 13.29
N ALA A 335 -2.65 -16.66 14.31
CA ALA A 335 -2.02 -16.50 15.62
C ALA A 335 -0.52 -16.80 15.56
N SER A 336 -0.10 -17.82 14.78
CA SER A 336 1.32 -18.11 14.54
C SER A 336 2.02 -16.96 13.83
N ALA A 337 1.38 -16.35 12.82
CA ALA A 337 1.89 -15.16 12.14
C ALA A 337 1.99 -13.96 13.11
N ALA A 338 1.00 -13.75 13.99
CA ALA A 338 1.04 -12.71 15.01
C ALA A 338 2.23 -12.92 15.95
N ALA A 339 2.44 -14.12 16.46
CA ALA A 339 3.58 -14.46 17.31
C ALA A 339 4.92 -14.25 16.57
N HIS A 340 5.00 -14.65 15.30
CA HIS A 340 6.18 -14.45 14.46
C HIS A 340 6.51 -12.96 14.25
N PHE A 341 5.50 -12.10 14.17
CA PHE A 341 5.64 -10.65 14.11
C PHE A 341 5.85 -9.98 15.48
N GLY A 342 5.97 -10.75 16.56
CA GLY A 342 6.10 -10.22 17.92
C GLY A 342 4.83 -9.54 18.44
N ILE A 343 3.66 -9.90 17.91
CA ILE A 343 2.36 -9.41 18.37
C ILE A 343 1.85 -10.33 19.48
N ALA A 344 1.89 -9.86 20.72
CA ALA A 344 1.27 -10.55 21.83
C ALA A 344 -0.26 -10.38 21.74
N LEU A 345 -0.99 -11.48 21.66
CA LEU A 345 -2.44 -11.49 21.55
C LEU A 345 -3.08 -11.66 22.93
N ASP A 346 -4.02 -10.82 23.27
CA ASP A 346 -4.92 -11.03 24.41
C ASP A 346 -6.24 -11.68 23.97
N GLN A 347 -7.17 -11.88 24.92
CA GLN A 347 -8.49 -12.48 24.60
C GLN A 347 -9.33 -11.61 23.66
N SER A 348 -9.22 -10.30 23.77
CA SER A 348 -9.97 -9.37 22.91
C SER A 348 -9.41 -9.39 21.47
N ASP A 349 -8.10 -9.47 21.32
CA ASP A 349 -7.43 -9.62 20.03
C ASP A 349 -7.85 -10.92 19.33
N VAL A 350 -7.85 -12.04 20.07
CA VAL A 350 -8.28 -13.34 19.54
C VAL A 350 -9.74 -13.29 19.08
N ALA A 351 -10.62 -12.64 19.87
CA ALA A 351 -12.02 -12.47 19.51
C ALA A 351 -12.19 -11.59 18.25
N ALA A 352 -11.46 -10.49 18.17
CA ALA A 352 -11.47 -9.59 17.00
C ALA A 352 -10.98 -10.31 15.72
N MET A 353 -9.89 -11.07 15.81
CA MET A 353 -9.39 -11.89 14.71
C MET A 353 -10.41 -12.95 14.27
N ALA A 354 -11.09 -13.61 15.21
CA ALA A 354 -12.13 -14.59 14.92
C ALA A 354 -13.36 -13.95 14.25
N ASP A 355 -13.74 -12.73 14.65
CA ASP A 355 -14.81 -11.99 13.98
C ASP A 355 -14.42 -11.61 12.55
N ALA A 356 -13.22 -11.08 12.33
CA ALA A 356 -12.69 -10.78 11.00
C ALA A 356 -12.68 -12.03 10.10
N ALA A 357 -12.38 -13.21 10.66
CA ALA A 357 -12.34 -14.46 9.91
C ALA A 357 -13.72 -14.96 9.41
N ARG A 358 -14.84 -14.50 10.00
CA ARG A 358 -16.19 -14.89 9.58
C ARG A 358 -16.68 -14.19 8.32
N ARG A 359 -16.08 -13.06 7.97
CA ARG A 359 -16.49 -12.22 6.85
C ARG A 359 -15.66 -12.53 5.60
N ASP A 360 -16.23 -12.23 4.43
CA ASP A 360 -15.41 -12.21 3.23
C ASP A 360 -14.40 -11.05 3.30
N ALA A 361 -13.14 -11.35 3.05
CA ALA A 361 -12.07 -10.39 3.24
C ALA A 361 -12.06 -9.24 2.23
N LYS A 362 -12.74 -9.39 1.08
CA LYS A 362 -12.85 -8.38 0.02
C LYS A 362 -14.22 -7.70 -0.01
N VAL A 363 -15.23 -8.39 0.50
CA VAL A 363 -16.61 -7.92 0.58
C VAL A 363 -17.11 -8.12 2.01
N PRO A 364 -16.77 -7.21 2.96
CA PRO A 364 -16.99 -7.38 4.39
C PRO A 364 -18.44 -7.65 4.81
N ASP A 365 -19.41 -7.28 3.97
CA ASP A 365 -20.85 -7.51 4.22
C ASP A 365 -21.28 -8.95 3.89
N GLN A 366 -20.39 -9.76 3.32
CA GLN A 366 -20.66 -11.17 3.00
C GLN A 366 -20.00 -12.12 4.00
N VAL A 367 -20.70 -13.21 4.28
CA VAL A 367 -20.13 -14.32 5.06
C VAL A 367 -19.19 -15.13 4.17
N PHE A 368 -18.04 -15.49 4.73
CA PHE A 368 -17.08 -16.33 4.02
C PHE A 368 -17.65 -17.70 3.65
N SER A 369 -17.39 -18.14 2.42
CA SER A 369 -17.65 -19.49 1.96
C SER A 369 -16.38 -20.08 1.32
N SER A 370 -16.03 -21.32 1.72
CA SER A 370 -14.88 -22.01 1.11
C SER A 370 -15.16 -22.36 -0.35
N ASP A 371 -14.20 -22.05 -1.21
CA ASP A 371 -14.29 -22.25 -2.67
C ASP A 371 -13.35 -23.36 -3.21
N SER A 372 -12.61 -24.04 -2.33
CA SER A 372 -11.59 -25.03 -2.72
C SER A 372 -12.17 -26.18 -3.55
N ASN A 373 -13.26 -26.83 -3.08
CA ASN A 373 -13.86 -27.93 -3.81
C ASN A 373 -14.36 -27.49 -5.19
N ARG A 374 -14.98 -26.32 -5.27
CA ARG A 374 -15.44 -25.75 -6.54
C ARG A 374 -14.25 -25.51 -7.49
N LYS A 375 -13.18 -24.89 -7.03
CA LYS A 375 -11.98 -24.61 -7.84
C LYS A 375 -11.32 -25.89 -8.32
N GLN A 376 -11.24 -26.93 -7.48
CA GLN A 376 -10.71 -28.22 -7.89
C GLN A 376 -11.56 -28.88 -8.98
N ALA A 377 -12.88 -28.73 -8.92
CA ALA A 377 -13.79 -29.23 -9.94
C ALA A 377 -13.73 -28.42 -11.26
N GLU A 378 -13.50 -27.13 -11.20
CA GLU A 378 -13.38 -26.23 -12.35
C GLU A 378 -12.01 -26.32 -13.04
N ALA A 379 -11.02 -26.99 -12.44
CA ALA A 379 -9.67 -27.10 -12.97
C ALA A 379 -9.61 -27.97 -14.23
N THR A 380 -9.33 -27.34 -15.36
CA THR A 380 -9.11 -28.01 -16.64
C THR A 380 -7.78 -28.77 -16.69
N PRO A 381 -7.60 -29.76 -17.61
CA PRO A 381 -6.30 -30.41 -17.82
C PRO A 381 -5.17 -29.41 -18.11
N ALA A 382 -5.44 -28.33 -18.86
CA ALA A 382 -4.46 -27.29 -19.16
C ALA A 382 -4.01 -26.52 -17.90
N ILE A 383 -4.94 -26.18 -17.00
CA ILE A 383 -4.63 -25.53 -15.71
C ILE A 383 -3.76 -26.46 -14.86
N ARG A 384 -4.10 -27.75 -14.76
CA ARG A 384 -3.32 -28.72 -13.97
C ARG A 384 -1.91 -28.90 -14.53
N ALA A 385 -1.78 -29.05 -15.85
CA ALA A 385 -0.48 -29.18 -16.51
C ALA A 385 0.40 -27.94 -16.31
N ALA A 386 -0.17 -26.74 -16.46
CA ALA A 386 0.56 -25.49 -16.24
C ALA A 386 0.97 -25.30 -14.75
N ALA A 387 0.10 -25.66 -13.80
CA ALA A 387 0.44 -25.65 -12.38
C ALA A 387 1.60 -26.59 -12.07
N GLU A 388 1.52 -27.83 -12.55
CA GLU A 388 2.53 -28.88 -12.34
C GLU A 388 3.88 -28.47 -12.92
N GLN A 389 3.89 -27.89 -14.11
CA GLN A 389 5.12 -27.54 -14.82
C GLN A 389 5.80 -26.29 -14.21
N PHE A 390 5.05 -25.25 -13.85
CA PHE A 390 5.63 -23.94 -13.56
C PHE A 390 5.54 -23.53 -12.10
N ILE A 391 4.63 -24.09 -11.27
CA ILE A 391 4.43 -23.63 -9.90
C ILE A 391 4.78 -24.71 -8.87
N VAL A 392 4.32 -25.94 -9.09
CA VAL A 392 4.47 -27.06 -8.13
C VAL A 392 5.91 -27.30 -7.69
N PRO A 393 6.96 -27.22 -8.55
CA PRO A 393 8.32 -27.43 -8.11
C PRO A 393 8.75 -26.48 -6.97
N TYR A 394 8.38 -25.20 -7.05
CA TYR A 394 8.68 -24.22 -6.02
C TYR A 394 7.69 -24.29 -4.84
N TYR A 395 6.45 -24.68 -5.11
CA TYR A 395 5.43 -24.86 -4.07
C TYR A 395 5.82 -25.96 -3.08
N MET A 396 6.30 -27.10 -3.57
CA MET A 396 6.77 -28.20 -2.71
C MET A 396 7.93 -27.75 -1.83
N THR A 397 8.92 -27.05 -2.39
CA THR A 397 10.03 -26.50 -1.59
C THR A 397 9.54 -25.47 -0.55
N MET A 398 8.53 -24.67 -0.88
CA MET A 398 7.97 -23.70 0.08
C MET A 398 7.25 -24.41 1.24
N THR A 399 6.56 -25.51 0.99
CA THR A 399 5.83 -26.26 2.04
C THR A 399 6.75 -27.04 2.98
N ASP A 400 8.01 -27.27 2.59
CA ASP A 400 9.02 -27.94 3.41
C ASP A 400 9.76 -26.97 4.36
N ASN A 401 9.53 -25.65 4.25
CA ASN A 401 10.11 -24.61 5.08
C ASN A 401 9.14 -24.17 6.19
#